data_3865528beb70237e361e83f2b171bb31
#
_entry.id   3865528beb70237e361e83f2b171bb31
#
_cell.length_a   1.000
_cell.length_b   1.000
_cell.length_c   1.000
_cell.angle_alpha   90.00
_cell.angle_beta   90.00
_cell.angle_gamma   90.00
#
_symmetry.space_group_name_H-M   'P 1'
#
loop_
_entity.id
_entity.type
_entity.pdbx_description
1 polymer ?
#
loop_
_entity_poly.entity_id
_entity_poly.type
_entity_poly.pdbx_seq_one_letter_code
_entity_poly.pdbx_strand_id
1 'polypeptide(L)'
;MKFSVFQLSRLGGREKNEDRMGYCYTRDAGLFVLADGMGGHPDGEVAAQIALQSMSATFQREAKPKLPTPPTFLATGLMAAHHQIIRYASERGLLDTPRTTLVAGLVQSGELHWVHCGDSRLYVVRDGALLTRTRDHSYSEAQAKAGASLEGINRNVLFTCLGSTVRPMFDVAGPLRLAEGDKV
;
A
#
# COMPACT_ATOMS: atom_id res chain seq x y z
N MET A 1 16.72 -13.54 8.57
CA MET A 1 16.84 -12.58 7.46
C MET A 1 17.64 -11.38 7.94
N LYS A 2 18.55 -10.81 7.14
CA LYS A 2 19.24 -9.56 7.43
C LYS A 2 18.77 -8.51 6.41
N PHE A 3 18.38 -7.34 6.87
CA PHE A 3 17.97 -6.21 6.03
C PHE A 3 18.22 -4.90 6.76
N SER A 4 18.32 -3.81 6.03
CA SER A 4 18.34 -2.46 6.58
C SER A 4 17.13 -1.68 6.06
N VAL A 5 16.62 -0.76 6.86
CA VAL A 5 15.47 0.09 6.51
C VAL A 5 15.87 1.54 6.64
N PHE A 6 15.49 2.31 5.65
CA PHE A 6 15.53 3.77 5.71
C PHE A 6 14.13 4.30 5.43
N GLN A 7 13.65 5.19 6.28
CA GLN A 7 12.33 5.82 6.14
C GLN A 7 12.47 7.34 6.10
N LEU A 8 11.72 7.97 5.22
CA LEU A 8 11.63 9.42 5.13
C LEU A 8 10.19 9.81 4.79
N SER A 9 9.61 10.69 5.60
CA SER A 9 8.35 11.36 5.29
C SER A 9 8.52 12.85 5.53
N ARG A 10 8.05 13.68 4.60
CA ARG A 10 8.12 15.13 4.67
C ARG A 10 6.81 15.74 4.18
N LEU A 11 6.45 16.86 4.76
CA LEU A 11 5.26 17.62 4.40
C LEU A 11 5.25 18.06 2.92
N GLY A 12 6.44 18.36 2.36
CA GLY A 12 6.54 18.87 1.00
C GLY A 12 5.85 20.23 0.83
N GLY A 13 5.12 20.38 -0.26
CA GLY A 13 4.33 21.59 -0.55
C GLY A 13 2.87 21.54 -0.07
N ARG A 14 2.52 20.61 0.79
CA ARG A 14 1.17 20.45 1.33
C ARG A 14 1.03 21.18 2.68
N GLU A 15 -0.19 21.49 3.07
CA GLU A 15 -0.50 22.04 4.39
C GLU A 15 -0.45 20.95 5.48
N LYS A 16 -0.73 19.70 5.11
CA LYS A 16 -0.80 18.55 6.01
C LYS A 16 -0.11 17.34 5.38
N ASN A 17 0.60 16.58 6.22
CA ASN A 17 1.16 15.30 5.80
C ASN A 17 0.18 14.18 6.14
N GLU A 18 -0.45 13.63 5.10
CA GLU A 18 -1.44 12.56 5.22
C GLU A 18 -0.84 11.18 4.99
N ASP A 19 0.46 11.10 4.66
CA ASP A 19 1.16 9.82 4.49
C ASP A 19 1.39 9.12 5.83
N ARG A 20 1.28 7.80 5.83
CA ARG A 20 1.72 6.94 6.92
C ARG A 20 2.52 5.77 6.37
N MET A 21 3.65 5.52 7.02
CA MET A 21 4.50 4.38 6.68
C MET A 21 5.03 3.71 7.93
N GLY A 22 5.32 2.43 7.81
CA GLY A 22 5.90 1.66 8.90
C GLY A 22 6.25 0.25 8.49
N TYR A 23 6.93 -0.43 9.39
CA TYR A 23 7.27 -1.84 9.20
C TYR A 23 7.18 -2.59 10.52
N CYS A 24 6.96 -3.87 10.42
CA CYS A 24 7.07 -4.82 11.53
C CYS A 24 7.70 -6.11 11.02
N TYR A 25 8.35 -6.84 11.92
CA TYR A 25 9.07 -8.05 11.55
C TYR A 25 9.07 -9.07 12.66
N THR A 26 9.28 -10.31 12.25
CA THR A 26 9.64 -11.44 13.09
C THR A 26 11.08 -11.85 12.76
N ARG A 27 11.55 -12.96 13.34
CA ARG A 27 12.85 -13.54 12.95
C ARG A 27 12.90 -13.90 11.46
N ASP A 28 11.78 -14.32 10.87
CA ASP A 28 11.75 -14.96 9.55
C ASP A 28 10.91 -14.24 8.50
N ALA A 29 10.17 -13.19 8.87
CA ALA A 29 9.33 -12.41 7.98
C ALA A 29 9.39 -10.92 8.32
N GLY A 30 9.20 -10.05 7.30
CA GLY A 30 9.09 -8.60 7.45
C GLY A 30 7.97 -8.05 6.58
N LEU A 31 7.11 -7.21 7.17
CA LEU A 31 6.06 -6.47 6.50
C LEU A 31 6.41 -4.99 6.47
N PHE A 32 6.32 -4.38 5.30
CA PHE A 32 6.55 -2.96 5.03
C PHE A 32 5.28 -2.38 4.44
N VAL A 33 4.79 -1.27 4.98
CA VAL A 33 3.50 -0.68 4.59
C VAL A 33 3.68 0.81 4.37
N LEU A 34 3.07 1.32 3.31
CA LEU A 34 2.90 2.74 3.04
C LEU A 34 1.47 2.98 2.60
N ALA A 35 0.88 4.04 3.13
CA ALA A 35 -0.46 4.52 2.82
C ALA A 35 -0.40 6.04 2.65
N ASP A 36 -0.90 6.54 1.52
CA ASP A 36 -1.01 7.96 1.19
C ASP A 36 -2.48 8.37 1.35
N GLY A 37 -2.76 9.20 2.36
CA GLY A 37 -4.09 9.72 2.63
C GLY A 37 -4.53 10.69 1.55
N MET A 38 -5.73 10.52 1.03
CA MET A 38 -6.22 11.31 -0.10
C MET A 38 -6.75 12.67 0.37
N GLY A 39 -6.01 13.74 0.09
CA GLY A 39 -6.50 15.11 0.24
C GLY A 39 -7.77 15.35 -0.58
N GLY A 40 -8.62 16.26 -0.09
CA GLY A 40 -9.94 16.51 -0.68
C GLY A 40 -11.07 15.64 -0.11
N HIS A 41 -10.73 14.66 0.70
CA HIS A 41 -11.66 13.88 1.55
C HIS A 41 -11.36 14.17 3.03
N PRO A 42 -12.34 14.00 3.94
CA PRO A 42 -12.09 14.21 5.36
C PRO A 42 -11.09 13.18 5.89
N ASP A 43 -10.24 13.58 6.84
CA ASP A 43 -9.40 12.70 7.64
C ASP A 43 -8.53 11.70 6.84
N GLY A 44 -7.93 12.11 5.70
CA GLY A 44 -7.08 11.24 4.87
C GLY A 44 -5.95 10.60 5.67
N GLU A 45 -5.31 11.37 6.57
CA GLU A 45 -4.26 10.85 7.47
C GLU A 45 -4.78 9.80 8.47
N VAL A 46 -6.07 9.88 8.84
CA VAL A 46 -6.69 8.86 9.70
C VAL A 46 -6.92 7.57 8.92
N ALA A 47 -7.37 7.67 7.67
CA ALA A 47 -7.49 6.52 6.79
C ALA A 47 -6.14 5.82 6.59
N ALA A 48 -5.08 6.58 6.29
CA ALA A 48 -3.73 6.05 6.15
C ALA A 48 -3.23 5.40 7.46
N GLN A 49 -3.52 6.00 8.61
CA GLN A 49 -3.17 5.45 9.93
C GLN A 49 -3.92 4.14 10.22
N ILE A 50 -5.22 4.07 9.91
CA ILE A 50 -6.02 2.85 10.08
C ILE A 50 -5.46 1.73 9.19
N ALA A 51 -5.13 2.03 7.94
CA ALA A 51 -4.58 1.06 7.01
C ALA A 51 -3.25 0.48 7.52
N LEU A 52 -2.32 1.34 7.94
CA LEU A 52 -1.04 0.92 8.52
C LEU A 52 -1.24 0.05 9.78
N GLN A 53 -2.08 0.49 10.72
CA GLN A 53 -2.32 -0.22 11.97
C GLN A 53 -3.00 -1.57 11.75
N SER A 54 -3.99 -1.63 10.86
CA SER A 54 -4.71 -2.87 10.54
C SER A 54 -3.76 -3.94 9.97
N MET A 55 -2.93 -3.56 9.00
CA MET A 55 -1.93 -4.46 8.41
C MET A 55 -0.91 -4.94 9.45
N SER A 56 -0.36 -4.00 10.24
CA SER A 56 0.66 -4.30 11.25
C SER A 56 0.13 -5.18 12.38
N ALA A 57 -1.06 -4.88 12.91
CA ALA A 57 -1.67 -5.67 13.99
C ALA A 57 -1.99 -7.11 13.52
N THR A 58 -2.49 -7.25 12.30
CA THR A 58 -2.76 -8.58 11.72
C THR A 58 -1.46 -9.36 11.53
N PHE A 59 -0.40 -8.72 11.03
CA PHE A 59 0.91 -9.36 10.90
C PHE A 59 1.46 -9.83 12.26
N GLN A 60 1.44 -8.98 13.28
CA GLN A 60 1.92 -9.32 14.63
C GLN A 60 1.14 -10.48 15.26
N ARG A 61 -0.15 -10.59 14.95
CA ARG A 61 -1.00 -11.68 15.43
C ARG A 61 -0.71 -13.01 14.72
N GLU A 62 -0.48 -12.98 13.41
CA GLU A 62 -0.48 -14.17 12.55
C GLU A 62 0.92 -14.69 12.19
N ALA A 63 1.92 -13.81 12.09
CA ALA A 63 3.28 -14.19 11.73
C ALA A 63 4.04 -14.80 12.93
N LYS A 64 3.97 -16.15 13.11
CA LYS A 64 4.59 -16.87 14.22
C LYS A 64 5.44 -18.06 13.77
N PRO A 65 6.68 -17.85 13.37
CA PRO A 65 7.37 -16.62 12.95
C PRO A 65 7.13 -16.25 11.49
N LYS A 66 6.34 -17.03 10.76
CA LYS A 66 6.01 -16.91 9.35
C LYS A 66 4.51 -16.92 9.13
N LEU A 67 4.11 -16.36 8.02
CA LEU A 67 2.74 -16.47 7.52
C LEU A 67 2.61 -17.74 6.66
N PRO A 68 1.55 -18.54 6.83
CA PRO A 68 1.35 -19.75 6.02
C PRO A 68 1.08 -19.44 4.54
N THR A 69 0.33 -18.37 4.28
CA THR A 69 -0.10 -17.97 2.92
C THR A 69 0.07 -16.47 2.71
N PRO A 70 1.29 -15.99 2.36
CA PRO A 70 1.57 -14.56 2.17
C PRO A 70 0.58 -13.81 1.26
N PRO A 71 0.20 -14.33 0.07
CA PRO A 71 -0.77 -13.62 -0.77
C PRO A 71 -2.15 -13.47 -0.13
N THR A 72 -2.63 -14.50 0.56
CA THR A 72 -3.92 -14.46 1.26
C THR A 72 -3.89 -13.44 2.39
N PHE A 73 -2.82 -13.44 3.19
CA PHE A 73 -2.62 -12.43 4.25
C PHE A 73 -2.67 -11.00 3.69
N LEU A 74 -1.96 -10.73 2.60
CA LEU A 74 -1.92 -9.40 1.98
C LEU A 74 -3.31 -8.97 1.48
N ALA A 75 -4.02 -9.85 0.78
CA ALA A 75 -5.36 -9.56 0.27
C ALA A 75 -6.39 -9.35 1.40
N THR A 76 -6.41 -10.24 2.38
CA THR A 76 -7.36 -10.15 3.50
C THR A 76 -7.04 -8.97 4.42
N GLY A 77 -5.75 -8.67 4.64
CA GLY A 77 -5.30 -7.52 5.42
C GLY A 77 -5.71 -6.19 4.79
N LEU A 78 -5.54 -6.05 3.46
CA LEU A 78 -6.00 -4.88 2.72
C LEU A 78 -7.53 -4.70 2.84
N MET A 79 -8.29 -5.76 2.66
CA MET A 79 -9.76 -5.71 2.81
C MET A 79 -10.20 -5.39 4.23
N ALA A 80 -9.50 -5.91 5.24
CA ALA A 80 -9.75 -5.57 6.64
C ALA A 80 -9.51 -4.08 6.91
N ALA A 81 -8.42 -3.51 6.38
CA ALA A 81 -8.13 -2.09 6.46
C ALA A 81 -9.25 -1.25 5.82
N HIS A 82 -9.68 -1.61 4.61
CA HIS A 82 -10.79 -0.97 3.92
C HIS A 82 -12.07 -0.95 4.77
N HIS A 83 -12.47 -2.09 5.33
CA HIS A 83 -13.68 -2.17 6.16
C HIS A 83 -13.54 -1.37 7.47
N GLN A 84 -12.34 -1.31 8.07
CA GLN A 84 -12.11 -0.51 9.27
C GLN A 84 -12.23 0.99 9.00
N ILE A 85 -11.80 1.49 7.83
CA ILE A 85 -11.98 2.88 7.43
C ILE A 85 -13.46 3.21 7.26
N ILE A 86 -14.24 2.34 6.61
CA ILE A 86 -15.69 2.54 6.45
C ILE A 86 -16.38 2.53 7.83
N ARG A 87 -16.00 1.60 8.70
CA ARG A 87 -16.54 1.53 10.06
C ARG A 87 -16.25 2.80 10.86
N TYR A 88 -15.02 3.32 10.78
CA TYR A 88 -14.63 4.58 11.41
C TYR A 88 -15.55 5.73 10.97
N ALA A 89 -15.80 5.87 9.66
CA ALA A 89 -16.67 6.90 9.11
C ALA A 89 -18.11 6.76 9.63
N SER A 90 -18.64 5.53 9.62
CA SER A 90 -20.00 5.23 10.11
C SER A 90 -20.15 5.54 11.60
N GLU A 91 -19.21 5.11 12.45
CA GLU A 91 -19.23 5.34 13.90
C GLU A 91 -19.13 6.83 14.26
N ARG A 92 -18.56 7.66 13.38
CA ARG A 92 -18.46 9.10 13.56
C ARG A 92 -19.51 9.93 12.83
N GLY A 93 -20.40 9.27 12.09
CA GLY A 93 -21.44 9.95 11.33
C GLY A 93 -20.88 10.85 10.22
N LEU A 94 -19.73 10.51 9.63
CA LEU A 94 -19.13 11.30 8.56
C LEU A 94 -19.98 11.18 7.29
N LEU A 95 -20.24 12.32 6.63
CA LEU A 95 -20.99 12.37 5.36
C LEU A 95 -20.19 11.80 4.19
N ASP A 96 -18.87 11.93 4.22
CA ASP A 96 -17.96 11.32 3.25
C ASP A 96 -16.92 10.48 4.02
N THR A 97 -16.48 9.40 3.38
CA THR A 97 -15.56 8.44 4.00
C THR A 97 -14.11 8.86 3.75
N PRO A 98 -13.24 8.85 4.78
CA PRO A 98 -11.81 9.03 4.60
C PRO A 98 -11.25 8.02 3.61
N ARG A 99 -10.26 8.43 2.82
CA ARG A 99 -9.69 7.58 1.77
C ARG A 99 -8.18 7.57 1.82
N THR A 100 -7.60 6.46 1.40
CA THR A 100 -6.15 6.30 1.31
C THR A 100 -5.78 5.30 0.22
N THR A 101 -4.58 5.42 -0.31
CA THR A 101 -3.92 4.35 -1.04
C THR A 101 -3.37 3.32 -0.06
N LEU A 102 -2.89 2.20 -0.56
CA LEU A 102 -2.09 1.24 0.20
C LEU A 102 -1.13 0.52 -0.71
N VAL A 103 0.13 0.44 -0.32
CA VAL A 103 1.10 -0.53 -0.84
C VAL A 103 1.76 -1.24 0.34
N ALA A 104 1.83 -2.56 0.27
CA ALA A 104 2.48 -3.36 1.29
C ALA A 104 3.35 -4.45 0.67
N GLY A 105 4.61 -4.54 1.10
CA GLY A 105 5.56 -5.58 0.74
C GLY A 105 5.79 -6.52 1.92
N LEU A 106 5.73 -7.81 1.66
CA LEU A 106 6.01 -8.87 2.62
C LEU A 106 7.21 -9.68 2.16
N VAL A 107 8.28 -9.67 2.93
CA VAL A 107 9.49 -10.46 2.69
C VAL A 107 9.51 -11.65 3.65
N GLN A 108 9.55 -12.85 3.11
CA GLN A 108 9.59 -14.09 3.87
C GLN A 108 10.34 -15.17 3.09
N SER A 109 11.23 -15.90 3.76
CA SER A 109 11.99 -17.01 3.14
C SER A 109 12.79 -16.63 1.88
N GLY A 110 13.25 -15.38 1.78
CA GLY A 110 13.97 -14.86 0.61
C GLY A 110 13.07 -14.50 -0.57
N GLU A 111 11.77 -14.42 -0.35
CA GLU A 111 10.79 -14.06 -1.37
C GLU A 111 10.04 -12.80 -0.96
N LEU A 112 9.73 -11.96 -1.94
CA LEU A 112 8.91 -10.77 -1.81
C LEU A 112 7.53 -11.05 -2.41
N HIS A 113 6.49 -10.80 -1.63
CA HIS A 113 5.10 -10.69 -2.07
C HIS A 113 4.62 -9.28 -1.81
N TRP A 114 3.71 -8.76 -2.62
CA TRP A 114 3.15 -7.43 -2.37
C TRP A 114 1.69 -7.33 -2.76
N VAL A 115 1.03 -6.34 -2.20
CA VAL A 115 -0.31 -5.89 -2.56
C VAL A 115 -0.29 -4.39 -2.72
N HIS A 116 -1.06 -3.85 -3.66
CA HIS A 116 -1.29 -2.42 -3.75
C HIS A 116 -2.69 -2.07 -4.23
N CYS A 117 -3.15 -0.89 -3.80
CA CYS A 117 -4.39 -0.23 -4.21
C CYS A 117 -4.12 1.27 -4.29
N GLY A 118 -4.33 1.88 -5.45
CA GLY A 118 -4.01 3.28 -5.72
C GLY A 118 -2.71 3.46 -6.50
N ASP A 119 -2.03 4.59 -6.32
CA ASP A 119 -0.83 5.01 -7.05
C ASP A 119 0.45 5.07 -6.19
N SER A 120 0.38 4.67 -4.93
CA SER A 120 1.58 4.40 -4.14
C SER A 120 2.32 3.20 -4.70
N ARG A 121 3.65 3.33 -4.85
CA ARG A 121 4.44 2.38 -5.64
C ARG A 121 5.44 1.59 -4.81
N LEU A 122 5.59 0.33 -5.17
CA LEU A 122 6.69 -0.52 -4.77
C LEU A 122 7.62 -0.72 -5.97
N TYR A 123 8.91 -0.55 -5.74
CA TYR A 123 9.97 -0.77 -6.72
C TYR A 123 10.90 -1.86 -6.22
N VAL A 124 11.39 -2.70 -7.12
CA VAL A 124 12.50 -3.60 -6.82
C VAL A 124 13.65 -3.27 -7.77
N VAL A 125 14.81 -2.98 -7.18
CA VAL A 125 16.04 -2.61 -7.89
C VAL A 125 17.11 -3.65 -7.60
N ARG A 126 17.70 -4.20 -8.65
CA ARG A 126 18.83 -5.15 -8.61
C ARG A 126 19.97 -4.61 -9.44
N ASP A 127 21.20 -4.59 -8.88
CA ASP A 127 22.41 -4.15 -9.56
C ASP A 127 22.28 -2.75 -10.19
N GLY A 128 21.54 -1.85 -9.52
CA GLY A 128 21.28 -0.49 -10.01
C GLY A 128 20.21 -0.37 -11.10
N ALA A 129 19.64 -1.48 -11.56
CA ALA A 129 18.60 -1.50 -12.58
C ALA A 129 17.22 -1.80 -11.97
N LEU A 130 16.16 -1.19 -12.53
CA LEU A 130 14.79 -1.48 -12.16
C LEU A 130 14.41 -2.89 -12.61
N LEU A 131 14.13 -3.79 -11.65
CA LEU A 131 13.69 -5.15 -11.94
C LEU A 131 12.18 -5.21 -12.15
N THR A 132 11.41 -4.55 -11.28
CA THR A 132 9.95 -4.44 -11.38
C THR A 132 9.42 -3.27 -10.57
N ARG A 133 8.22 -2.82 -10.89
CA ARG A 133 7.42 -1.88 -10.08
C ARG A 133 5.94 -2.22 -10.13
N THR A 134 5.19 -1.75 -9.17
CA THR A 134 3.71 -1.73 -9.23
C THR A 134 3.25 -0.76 -10.33
N ARG A 135 2.04 -0.97 -10.83
CA ARG A 135 1.38 -0.06 -11.79
C ARG A 135 0.28 0.69 -11.09
N ASP A 136 0.20 1.99 -11.32
CA ASP A 136 -0.79 2.85 -10.68
C ASP A 136 -2.20 2.47 -11.09
N HIS A 137 -3.10 2.46 -10.14
CA HIS A 137 -4.54 2.36 -10.37
C HIS A 137 -5.12 3.74 -10.69
N SER A 138 -4.57 4.40 -11.71
CA SER A 138 -4.98 5.72 -12.19
C SER A 138 -5.44 5.67 -13.63
N TYR A 139 -6.31 6.59 -14.01
CA TYR A 139 -6.77 6.70 -15.40
C TYR A 139 -5.63 7.05 -16.34
N SER A 140 -4.65 7.83 -15.89
CA SER A 140 -3.47 8.18 -16.69
C SER A 140 -2.59 6.96 -17.02
N GLU A 141 -2.33 6.07 -16.07
CA GLU A 141 -1.57 4.83 -16.31
C GLU A 141 -2.35 3.88 -17.23
N ALA A 142 -3.67 3.75 -17.03
CA ALA A 142 -4.52 2.93 -17.87
C ALA A 142 -4.53 3.40 -19.35
N GLN A 143 -4.60 4.72 -19.57
CA GLN A 143 -4.57 5.28 -20.92
C GLN A 143 -3.17 5.20 -21.56
N ALA A 144 -2.10 5.46 -20.81
CA ALA A 144 -0.74 5.28 -21.29
C ALA A 144 -0.52 3.84 -21.78
N LYS A 145 -1.03 2.85 -21.06
CA LYS A 145 -0.98 1.43 -21.47
C LYS A 145 -1.78 1.16 -22.76
N ALA A 146 -2.88 1.86 -22.96
CA ALA A 146 -3.70 1.73 -24.16
C ALA A 146 -3.13 2.50 -25.37
N GLY A 147 -2.00 3.23 -25.21
CA GLY A 147 -1.41 4.07 -26.25
C GLY A 147 -2.24 5.32 -26.60
N ALA A 148 -3.17 5.70 -25.72
CA ALA A 148 -4.02 6.86 -25.92
C ALA A 148 -3.33 8.16 -25.45
N SER A 149 -3.76 9.32 -26.00
CA SER A 149 -3.24 10.62 -25.58
C SER A 149 -3.57 10.87 -24.11
N LEU A 150 -2.60 11.46 -23.40
CA LEU A 150 -2.75 11.91 -22.00
C LEU A 150 -3.15 13.38 -21.89
N GLU A 151 -3.47 14.02 -23.02
CA GLU A 151 -3.85 15.43 -23.06
C GLU A 151 -5.18 15.66 -22.35
N GLY A 152 -5.22 16.62 -21.42
CA GLY A 152 -6.41 16.95 -20.64
C GLY A 152 -6.73 16.01 -19.48
N ILE A 153 -5.92 14.96 -19.22
CA ILE A 153 -6.19 14.02 -18.14
C ILE A 153 -5.58 14.52 -16.84
N ASN A 154 -6.42 14.57 -15.82
CA ASN A 154 -5.93 14.77 -14.47
C ASN A 154 -5.21 13.49 -13.97
N ARG A 155 -3.90 13.57 -13.83
CA ARG A 155 -3.03 12.44 -13.45
C ARG A 155 -3.28 11.94 -12.03
N ASN A 156 -3.93 12.73 -11.20
CA ASN A 156 -4.19 12.41 -9.80
C ASN A 156 -5.53 11.68 -9.59
N VAL A 157 -6.27 11.36 -10.67
CA VAL A 157 -7.55 10.66 -10.54
C VAL A 157 -7.32 9.16 -10.51
N LEU A 158 -7.59 8.57 -9.35
CA LEU A 158 -7.55 7.14 -9.13
C LEU A 158 -8.92 6.51 -9.43
N PHE A 159 -8.92 5.28 -9.95
CA PHE A 159 -10.16 4.52 -10.12
C PHE A 159 -10.44 3.57 -8.94
N THR A 160 -9.51 3.45 -7.99
CA THR A 160 -9.67 2.64 -6.77
C THR A 160 -8.82 3.18 -5.62
N CYS A 161 -9.35 3.08 -4.40
CA CYS A 161 -8.69 3.42 -3.14
C CYS A 161 -9.37 2.68 -1.98
N LEU A 162 -8.75 2.65 -0.82
CA LEU A 162 -9.37 2.19 0.41
C LEU A 162 -10.31 3.27 0.97
N GLY A 163 -11.37 2.85 1.64
CA GLY A 163 -12.37 3.75 2.22
C GLY A 163 -13.49 4.16 1.24
N SER A 164 -13.36 3.88 -0.04
CA SER A 164 -14.46 4.08 -1.00
C SER A 164 -15.69 3.24 -0.63
N THR A 165 -16.88 3.73 -0.97
CA THR A 165 -18.14 2.95 -0.83
C THR A 165 -18.21 1.76 -1.77
N VAL A 166 -17.39 1.76 -2.82
CA VAL A 166 -17.25 0.64 -3.76
C VAL A 166 -16.11 -0.26 -3.29
N ARG A 167 -16.28 -1.57 -3.45
CA ARG A 167 -15.23 -2.54 -3.15
C ARG A 167 -13.95 -2.18 -3.90
N PRO A 168 -12.81 -2.07 -3.22
CA PRO A 168 -11.56 -1.68 -3.87
C PRO A 168 -11.06 -2.78 -4.82
N MET A 169 -10.58 -2.36 -5.97
CA MET A 169 -9.76 -3.19 -6.85
C MET A 169 -8.31 -3.06 -6.38
N PHE A 170 -7.60 -4.18 -6.29
CA PHE A 170 -6.22 -4.21 -5.87
C PHE A 170 -5.48 -5.38 -6.54
N ASP A 171 -4.18 -5.24 -6.68
CA ASP A 171 -3.32 -6.29 -7.22
C ASP A 171 -2.51 -6.94 -6.11
N VAL A 172 -2.44 -8.27 -6.13
CA VAL A 172 -1.53 -9.08 -5.33
C VAL A 172 -0.55 -9.76 -6.26
N ALA A 173 0.74 -9.66 -5.97
CA ALA A 173 1.78 -10.24 -6.81
C ALA A 173 2.92 -10.85 -5.99
N GLY A 174 3.81 -11.54 -6.65
CA GLY A 174 4.85 -12.39 -6.11
C GLY A 174 4.50 -13.88 -6.26
N PRO A 175 5.39 -14.81 -5.79
CA PRO A 175 6.68 -14.50 -5.17
C PRO A 175 7.72 -13.98 -6.17
N LEU A 176 8.48 -12.99 -5.75
CA LEU A 176 9.72 -12.58 -6.40
C LEU A 176 10.89 -13.01 -5.54
N ARG A 177 11.78 -13.85 -6.04
CA ARG A 177 12.99 -14.27 -5.33
C ARG A 177 13.94 -13.10 -5.21
N LEU A 178 14.27 -12.73 -3.97
CA LEU A 178 15.24 -11.69 -3.67
C LEU A 178 16.66 -12.24 -3.69
N ALA A 179 17.59 -11.43 -4.18
CA ALA A 179 19.03 -11.66 -4.08
C ALA A 179 19.67 -10.71 -3.07
N GLU A 180 20.89 -11.01 -2.67
CA GLU A 180 21.68 -10.09 -1.85
C GLU A 180 21.94 -8.79 -2.61
N GLY A 181 21.74 -7.65 -1.94
CA GLY A 181 21.91 -6.32 -2.55
C GLY A 181 20.64 -5.77 -3.21
N ASP A 182 19.57 -6.55 -3.36
CA ASP A 182 18.30 -6.02 -3.84
C ASP A 182 17.78 -4.91 -2.92
N LYS A 183 17.18 -3.89 -3.54
CA LYS A 183 16.48 -2.80 -2.85
C LYS A 183 14.99 -2.86 -3.20
N VAL A 184 14.18 -2.78 -2.16
CA VAL A 184 12.73 -2.73 -2.29
C VAL A 184 12.23 -1.40 -1.74
#